data_122e8f0f418bc410a34b12c0c50a317a
#
_entry.id   122e8f0f418bc410a34b12c0c50a317a
#
_cell.length_a   1.000
_cell.length_b   1.000
_cell.length_c   1.000
_cell.angle_alpha   90.00
_cell.angle_beta   90.00
_cell.angle_gamma   90.00
#
_symmetry.space_group_name_H-M   'P 1'
#
loop_
_entity.id
_entity.type
_entity.pdbx_description
1 polymer ?
#
loop_
_entity_poly.entity_id
_entity_poly.type
_entity_poly.pdbx_seq_one_letter_code
_entity_poly.pdbx_strand_id
1 'polypeptide(L)'
;MTTAGTSAQPAATLSLDLDNLWCYQRSFGLAGWQDYPSFVEQALPRVLEILDRLDLRLTLFIIGRDAELPSIRRLLGEAVRAGHEAGNHSYDHDPQMLRWAPEDIGDDIARAEDAIVAATGQRPRGFRGPAFAVSPRLLE
;
A
#
# COMPACT_ATOMS: atom_id res chain seq x y z
N MET A 1 -33.33 10.03 -35.76
CA MET A 1 -32.14 10.52 -35.01
C MET A 1 -31.64 9.39 -34.15
N THR A 2 -30.62 8.68 -34.59
CA THR A 2 -30.06 7.53 -33.91
C THR A 2 -28.98 8.08 -32.95
N THR A 3 -29.23 8.02 -31.65
CA THR A 3 -28.22 8.34 -30.62
C THR A 3 -27.16 7.24 -30.67
N ALA A 4 -25.99 7.55 -31.17
CA ALA A 4 -24.82 6.68 -31.08
C ALA A 4 -24.45 6.59 -29.59
N GLY A 5 -24.77 5.44 -28.98
CA GLY A 5 -24.30 5.11 -27.63
C GLY A 5 -22.78 5.01 -27.68
N THR A 6 -22.09 5.92 -27.01
CA THR A 6 -20.66 5.76 -26.71
C THR A 6 -20.50 4.51 -25.87
N SER A 7 -20.04 3.41 -26.47
CA SER A 7 -19.63 2.22 -25.74
C SER A 7 -18.43 2.64 -24.88
N ALA A 8 -18.63 2.72 -23.56
CA ALA A 8 -17.52 2.92 -22.64
C ALA A 8 -16.50 1.79 -22.86
N GLN A 9 -15.26 2.15 -23.14
CA GLN A 9 -14.20 1.15 -23.25
C GLN A 9 -14.00 0.49 -21.86
N PRO A 10 -13.76 -0.81 -21.82
CA PRO A 10 -13.47 -1.47 -20.55
C PRO A 10 -12.22 -0.88 -19.93
N ALA A 11 -12.31 -0.49 -18.65
CA ALA A 11 -11.19 0.00 -17.88
C ALA A 11 -10.67 -1.13 -16.97
N ALA A 12 -9.35 -1.25 -16.86
CA ALA A 12 -8.70 -2.13 -15.89
C ALA A 12 -7.86 -1.30 -14.93
N THR A 13 -7.76 -1.74 -13.69
CA THR A 13 -6.88 -1.15 -12.67
C THR A 13 -5.82 -2.15 -12.25
N LEU A 14 -4.63 -1.66 -11.97
CA LEU A 14 -3.52 -2.45 -11.44
C LEU A 14 -3.16 -1.93 -10.06
N SER A 15 -2.99 -2.82 -9.10
CA SER A 15 -2.55 -2.48 -7.76
C SER A 15 -1.60 -3.54 -7.21
N LEU A 16 -0.75 -3.14 -6.27
CA LEU A 16 0.22 -4.00 -5.62
C LEU A 16 0.26 -3.67 -4.13
N ASP A 17 0.13 -4.70 -3.29
CA ASP A 17 0.42 -4.60 -1.87
C ASP A 17 1.93 -4.70 -1.68
N LEU A 18 2.53 -3.71 -1.03
CA LEU A 18 3.96 -3.70 -0.73
C LEU A 18 4.26 -4.45 0.57
N ASP A 19 3.83 -5.72 0.62
CA ASP A 19 4.12 -6.58 1.75
C ASP A 19 5.61 -6.89 1.83
N ASN A 20 6.20 -6.60 2.97
CA ASN A 20 7.59 -6.93 3.24
C ASN A 20 7.70 -8.30 3.93
N LEU A 21 8.88 -8.91 3.92
CA LEU A 21 9.07 -10.24 4.49
C LEU A 21 8.73 -10.28 5.99
N TRP A 22 9.01 -9.22 6.74
CA TRP A 22 8.70 -9.15 8.17
C TRP A 22 7.20 -9.31 8.47
N CYS A 23 6.30 -8.86 7.55
CA CYS A 23 4.85 -9.02 7.73
C CYS A 23 4.45 -10.48 7.79
N TYR A 24 5.01 -11.30 6.90
CA TYR A 24 4.76 -12.74 6.88
C TYR A 24 5.35 -13.42 8.12
N GLN A 25 6.59 -13.07 8.49
CA GLN A 25 7.23 -13.62 9.69
C GLN A 25 6.42 -13.30 10.95
N ARG A 26 5.94 -12.06 11.08
CA ARG A 26 5.04 -11.66 12.16
C ARG A 26 3.74 -12.45 12.15
N SER A 27 3.11 -12.61 11.00
CA SER A 27 1.85 -13.32 10.85
C SER A 27 1.96 -14.81 11.22
N PHE A 28 3.15 -15.40 11.03
CA PHE A 28 3.46 -16.77 11.47
C PHE A 28 3.95 -16.85 12.93
N GLY A 29 3.98 -15.74 13.66
CA GLY A 29 4.40 -15.70 15.06
C GLY A 29 5.87 -16.00 15.28
N LEU A 30 6.72 -15.79 14.28
CA LEU A 30 8.17 -16.04 14.39
C LEU A 30 8.85 -14.95 15.19
N ALA A 31 9.68 -15.37 16.17
CA ALA A 31 10.48 -14.43 16.95
C ALA A 31 11.52 -13.72 16.08
N GLY A 32 11.84 -12.46 16.41
CA GLY A 32 12.84 -11.68 15.65
C GLY A 32 12.36 -11.20 14.29
N TRP A 33 11.06 -11.22 14.02
CA TRP A 33 10.50 -10.73 12.77
C TRP A 33 10.88 -9.27 12.44
N GLN A 34 11.15 -8.47 13.47
CA GLN A 34 11.54 -7.06 13.34
C GLN A 34 12.90 -6.88 12.65
N ASP A 35 13.77 -7.88 12.75
CA ASP A 35 15.16 -7.84 12.26
C ASP A 35 15.30 -8.41 10.83
N TYR A 36 14.19 -8.87 10.24
CA TYR A 36 14.24 -9.37 8.87
C TYR A 36 14.53 -8.25 7.89
N PRO A 37 15.50 -8.45 6.98
CA PRO A 37 15.86 -7.46 5.99
C PRO A 37 14.70 -7.21 5.03
N SER A 38 14.53 -5.95 4.64
CA SER A 38 13.59 -5.60 3.59
C SER A 38 14.09 -6.10 2.23
N PHE A 39 13.16 -6.62 1.42
CA PHE A 39 13.42 -6.90 0.01
C PHE A 39 12.82 -5.83 -0.93
N VAL A 40 12.04 -4.91 -0.39
CA VAL A 40 11.33 -3.89 -1.17
C VAL A 40 12.31 -3.04 -1.97
N GLU A 41 13.48 -2.73 -1.41
CA GLU A 41 14.53 -1.97 -2.09
C GLU A 41 15.07 -2.66 -3.35
N GLN A 42 14.95 -3.98 -3.41
CA GLN A 42 15.39 -4.76 -4.58
C GLN A 42 14.24 -5.01 -5.56
N ALA A 43 13.03 -5.26 -5.04
CA ALA A 43 11.88 -5.64 -5.83
C ALA A 43 11.20 -4.44 -6.50
N LEU A 44 10.94 -3.38 -5.73
CA LEU A 44 10.17 -2.22 -6.21
C LEU A 44 10.80 -1.55 -7.45
N PRO A 45 12.11 -1.27 -7.51
CA PRO A 45 12.71 -0.69 -8.71
C PRO A 45 12.50 -1.53 -9.97
N ARG A 46 12.57 -2.86 -9.85
CA ARG A 46 12.35 -3.78 -10.98
C ARG A 46 10.91 -3.75 -11.47
N VAL A 47 9.96 -3.71 -10.54
CA VAL A 47 8.54 -3.58 -10.87
C VAL A 47 8.27 -2.27 -11.58
N LEU A 48 8.79 -1.15 -11.06
CA LEU A 48 8.61 0.17 -11.65
C LEU A 48 9.23 0.25 -13.06
N GLU A 49 10.40 -0.35 -13.28
CA GLU A 49 11.04 -0.42 -14.61
C GLU A 49 10.16 -1.18 -15.62
N ILE A 50 9.55 -2.29 -15.22
CA ILE A 50 8.65 -3.07 -16.08
C ILE A 50 7.41 -2.24 -16.43
N LEU A 51 6.81 -1.59 -15.45
CA LEU A 51 5.61 -0.77 -15.64
C LEU A 51 5.89 0.44 -16.55
N ASP A 52 7.05 1.08 -16.38
CA ASP A 52 7.45 2.20 -17.23
C ASP A 52 7.61 1.77 -18.69
N ARG A 53 8.26 0.63 -18.95
CA ARG A 53 8.38 0.07 -20.31
C ARG A 53 7.04 -0.30 -20.94
N LEU A 54 6.03 -0.61 -20.15
CA LEU A 54 4.70 -0.96 -20.59
C LEU A 54 3.73 0.24 -20.61
N ASP A 55 4.19 1.42 -20.23
CA ASP A 55 3.39 2.64 -19.99
C ASP A 55 2.18 2.38 -19.07
N LEU A 56 2.40 1.60 -18.02
CA LEU A 56 1.38 1.26 -17.04
C LEU A 56 1.61 2.02 -15.74
N ARG A 57 0.50 2.35 -15.07
CA ARG A 57 0.51 2.92 -13.71
C ARG A 57 -0.28 2.01 -12.79
N LEU A 58 0.06 2.04 -11.51
CA LEU A 58 -0.61 1.24 -10.49
C LEU A 58 -0.81 2.03 -9.20
N THR A 59 -1.70 1.51 -8.35
CA THR A 59 -1.81 1.91 -6.95
C THR A 59 -0.92 1.02 -6.10
N LEU A 60 0.02 1.60 -5.36
CA LEU A 60 0.86 0.94 -4.36
C LEU A 60 0.17 1.04 -3.01
N PHE A 61 -0.28 -0.07 -2.42
CA PHE A 61 -0.76 -0.12 -1.04
C PHE A 61 0.44 -0.25 -0.12
N ILE A 62 0.73 0.80 0.61
CA ILE A 62 1.99 1.01 1.33
C ILE A 62 1.78 0.77 2.83
N ILE A 63 2.67 -0.02 3.44
CA ILE A 63 2.72 -0.19 4.88
C ILE A 63 3.42 1.02 5.50
N GLY A 64 2.76 1.68 6.46
CA GLY A 64 3.28 2.91 7.06
C GLY A 64 4.65 2.75 7.72
N ARG A 65 4.87 1.66 8.44
CA ARG A 65 6.17 1.33 9.04
C ARG A 65 7.30 1.29 8.02
N ASP A 66 7.06 0.70 6.85
CA ASP A 66 8.08 0.62 5.80
C ASP A 66 8.31 1.98 5.13
N ALA A 67 7.27 2.83 5.04
CA ALA A 67 7.41 4.18 4.52
C ALA A 67 8.33 5.09 5.37
N GLU A 68 8.58 4.74 6.64
CA GLU A 68 9.51 5.45 7.51
C GLU A 68 10.99 5.10 7.23
N LEU A 69 11.26 3.97 6.58
CA LEU A 69 12.63 3.55 6.25
C LEU A 69 13.21 4.46 5.15
N PRO A 70 14.39 5.08 5.35
CA PRO A 70 14.90 6.09 4.42
C PRO A 70 15.06 5.60 2.98
N SER A 71 15.48 4.34 2.78
CA SER A 71 15.64 3.73 1.47
C SER A 71 14.30 3.53 0.75
N ILE A 72 13.30 3.02 1.47
CA ILE A 72 11.95 2.80 0.95
C ILE A 72 11.27 4.15 0.70
N ARG A 73 11.35 5.10 1.63
CA ARG A 73 10.82 6.45 1.47
C ARG A 73 11.26 7.09 0.15
N ARG A 74 12.56 7.01 -0.17
CA ARG A 74 13.08 7.54 -1.43
C ARG A 74 12.41 6.88 -2.65
N LEU A 75 12.31 5.56 -2.66
CA LEU A 75 11.69 4.79 -3.75
C LEU A 75 10.21 5.10 -3.92
N LEU A 76 9.46 5.23 -2.81
CA LEU A 76 8.05 5.61 -2.83
C LEU A 76 7.85 7.01 -3.43
N GLY A 77 8.69 7.97 -3.04
CA GLY A 77 8.66 9.31 -3.62
C GLY A 77 9.00 9.31 -5.12
N GLU A 78 9.91 8.45 -5.57
CA GLU A 78 10.22 8.28 -7.00
C GLU A 78 9.03 7.67 -7.75
N ALA A 79 8.39 6.63 -7.19
CA ALA A 79 7.22 5.99 -7.78
C ALA A 79 6.06 6.97 -7.98
N VAL A 80 5.73 7.77 -6.96
CA VAL A 80 4.64 8.75 -7.05
C VAL A 80 4.97 9.85 -8.06
N ARG A 81 6.22 10.32 -8.13
CA ARG A 81 6.63 11.27 -9.17
C ARG A 81 6.55 10.69 -10.59
N ALA A 82 6.70 9.39 -10.74
CA ALA A 82 6.50 8.69 -12.01
C ALA A 82 5.02 8.45 -12.37
N GLY A 83 4.08 8.91 -11.51
CA GLY A 83 2.65 8.85 -11.78
C GLY A 83 1.93 7.64 -11.17
N HIS A 84 2.59 6.84 -10.32
CA HIS A 84 1.92 5.81 -9.54
C HIS A 84 1.14 6.43 -8.38
N GLU A 85 0.09 5.77 -7.92
CA GLU A 85 -0.76 6.23 -6.83
C GLU A 85 -0.34 5.56 -5.51
N ALA A 86 -0.39 6.33 -4.40
CA ALA A 86 -0.21 5.80 -3.07
C ALA A 86 -1.56 5.43 -2.44
N GLY A 87 -1.68 4.19 -1.96
CA GLY A 87 -2.76 3.68 -1.12
C GLY A 87 -2.23 3.33 0.27
N ASN A 88 -3.13 3.23 1.25
CA ASN A 88 -2.81 2.91 2.63
C ASN A 88 -3.02 1.41 2.90
N HIS A 89 -2.00 0.74 3.45
CA HIS A 89 -2.04 -0.69 3.82
C HIS A 89 -1.83 -0.93 5.31
N SER A 90 -2.40 -0.06 6.15
CA SER A 90 -2.19 0.04 7.60
C SER A 90 -0.74 0.41 7.99
N TYR A 91 -0.53 0.70 9.28
CA TYR A 91 0.82 1.02 9.75
C TYR A 91 1.63 -0.22 10.08
N ASP A 92 1.05 -1.13 10.84
CA ASP A 92 1.74 -2.31 11.37
C ASP A 92 1.44 -3.61 10.61
N HIS A 93 0.60 -3.57 9.58
CA HIS A 93 0.18 -4.75 8.79
C HIS A 93 -0.25 -5.93 9.69
N ASP A 94 -1.07 -5.64 10.71
CA ASP A 94 -1.54 -6.67 11.63
C ASP A 94 -2.83 -7.33 11.12
N PRO A 95 -2.81 -8.63 10.77
CA PRO A 95 -4.01 -9.32 10.29
C PRO A 95 -5.11 -9.43 11.37
N GLN A 96 -4.76 -9.19 12.65
CA GLN A 96 -5.72 -9.19 13.75
C GLN A 96 -6.38 -7.84 14.00
N MET A 97 -6.07 -6.81 13.21
CA MET A 97 -6.65 -5.47 13.37
C MET A 97 -8.19 -5.48 13.41
N LEU A 98 -8.85 -6.47 12.80
CA LEU A 98 -10.31 -6.62 12.87
C LEU A 98 -10.85 -6.87 14.28
N ARG A 99 -9.97 -7.24 15.24
CA ARG A 99 -10.31 -7.47 16.64
C ARG A 99 -10.04 -6.26 17.54
N TRP A 100 -9.39 -5.24 16.99
CA TRP A 100 -9.05 -4.02 17.73
C TRP A 100 -10.29 -3.17 17.99
N ALA A 101 -10.17 -2.26 18.95
CA ALA A 101 -11.18 -1.22 19.11
C ALA A 101 -11.19 -0.30 17.87
N PRO A 102 -12.35 0.29 17.54
CA PRO A 102 -12.43 1.20 16.37
C PRO A 102 -11.41 2.35 16.44
N GLU A 103 -11.17 2.87 17.63
CA GLU A 103 -10.18 3.93 17.87
C GLU A 103 -8.77 3.48 17.50
N ASP A 104 -8.36 2.27 17.90
CA ASP A 104 -7.04 1.70 17.60
C ASP A 104 -6.87 1.45 16.10
N ILE A 105 -7.95 1.03 15.41
CA ILE A 105 -7.96 0.90 13.95
C ILE A 105 -7.78 2.26 13.29
N GLY A 106 -8.51 3.27 13.75
CA GLY A 106 -8.41 4.64 13.25
C GLY A 106 -7.01 5.22 13.44
N ASP A 107 -6.42 5.02 14.60
CA ASP A 107 -5.06 5.50 14.92
C ASP A 107 -3.99 4.83 14.06
N ASP A 108 -4.09 3.52 13.80
CA ASP A 108 -3.16 2.80 12.92
C ASP A 108 -3.25 3.32 11.48
N ILE A 109 -4.47 3.49 10.95
CA ILE A 109 -4.70 4.02 9.60
C ILE A 109 -4.17 5.46 9.48
N ALA A 110 -4.44 6.31 10.47
CA ALA A 110 -4.00 7.70 10.47
C ALA A 110 -2.47 7.78 10.54
N ARG A 111 -1.83 6.98 11.39
CA ARG A 111 -0.38 6.89 11.48
C ARG A 111 0.26 6.43 10.17
N ALA A 112 -0.35 5.45 9.49
CA ALA A 112 0.11 5.02 8.18
C ALA A 112 0.00 6.15 7.15
N GLU A 113 -1.12 6.87 7.15
CA GLU A 113 -1.33 8.01 6.27
C GLU A 113 -0.23 9.07 6.45
N ASP A 114 0.07 9.46 7.70
CA ASP A 114 1.12 10.44 8.00
C ASP A 114 2.49 10.00 7.47
N ALA A 115 2.85 8.73 7.66
CA ALA A 115 4.10 8.16 7.17
C ALA A 115 4.16 8.17 5.62
N ILE A 116 3.04 7.80 4.96
CA ILE A 116 2.94 7.79 3.49
C ILE A 116 3.02 9.20 2.93
N VAL A 117 2.31 10.17 3.53
CA VAL A 117 2.39 11.58 3.13
C VAL A 117 3.81 12.11 3.28
N ALA A 118 4.47 11.80 4.41
CA ALA A 118 5.86 12.21 4.63
C ALA A 118 6.83 11.60 3.61
N ALA A 119 6.55 10.39 3.11
CA ALA A 119 7.38 9.70 2.13
C ALA A 119 7.14 10.16 0.69
N THR A 120 5.89 10.42 0.33
CA THR A 120 5.45 10.60 -1.06
C THR A 120 4.99 12.00 -1.40
N GLY A 121 4.58 12.78 -0.40
CA GLY A 121 3.88 14.05 -0.59
C GLY A 121 2.42 13.86 -1.05
N GLN A 122 1.94 12.63 -1.18
CA GLN A 122 0.59 12.32 -1.65
C GLN A 122 -0.24 11.70 -0.52
N ARG A 123 -1.43 12.25 -0.30
CA ARG A 123 -2.41 11.67 0.62
C ARG A 123 -3.06 10.45 -0.02
N PRO A 124 -3.01 9.26 0.60
CA PRO A 124 -3.67 8.07 0.07
C PRO A 124 -5.20 8.27 0.04
N ARG A 125 -5.83 7.84 -1.06
CA ARG A 125 -7.29 7.91 -1.22
C ARG A 125 -7.98 6.57 -0.99
N GLY A 126 -7.22 5.47 -1.01
CA GLY A 126 -7.73 4.12 -0.82
C GLY A 126 -7.03 3.45 0.33
N PHE A 127 -7.77 2.58 1.01
CA PHE A 127 -7.27 1.68 2.03
C PHE A 127 -7.50 0.24 1.60
N ARG A 128 -6.52 -0.63 1.90
CA ARG A 128 -6.65 -2.08 1.78
C ARG A 128 -6.20 -2.72 3.09
N GLY A 129 -7.10 -3.49 3.71
CA GLY A 129 -6.80 -4.17 4.97
C GLY A 129 -5.76 -5.28 4.78
N PRO A 130 -4.82 -5.45 5.73
CA PRO A 130 -3.89 -6.58 5.77
C PRO A 130 -4.62 -7.92 5.66
N ALA A 131 -4.06 -8.86 4.89
CA ALA A 131 -4.65 -10.18 4.69
C ALA A 131 -6.14 -10.14 4.27
N PHE A 132 -6.51 -9.16 3.43
CA PHE A 132 -7.89 -8.93 2.97
C PHE A 132 -8.88 -8.66 4.11
N ALA A 133 -8.40 -8.15 5.24
CA ALA A 133 -9.23 -7.84 6.39
C ALA A 133 -10.32 -6.82 6.05
N VAL A 134 -11.56 -7.22 6.29
CA VAL A 134 -12.75 -6.38 6.13
C VAL A 134 -13.75 -6.68 7.24
N SER A 135 -14.31 -5.65 7.85
CA SER A 135 -15.38 -5.77 8.84
C SER A 135 -16.25 -4.52 8.83
N PRO A 136 -17.49 -4.57 9.36
CA PRO A 136 -18.29 -3.36 9.54
C PRO A 136 -17.55 -2.26 10.31
N ARG A 137 -16.82 -2.60 11.37
CA ARG A 137 -16.02 -1.65 12.17
C ARG A 137 -14.93 -0.93 11.39
N LEU A 138 -14.38 -1.59 10.38
CA LEU A 138 -13.36 -1.00 9.52
C LEU A 138 -13.96 -0.02 8.50
N LEU A 139 -15.27 -0.14 8.22
CA LEU A 139 -15.98 0.66 7.23
C LEU A 139 -16.71 1.86 7.85
N GLU A 140 -16.80 1.92 9.19
CA GLU A 140 -17.36 3.03 9.96
C GLU A 140 -16.35 4.14 10.21
#